data_0427475a94c9841bc8adad3878d46a6a
#
_entry.id   0427475a94c9841bc8adad3878d46a6a
#
_cell.length_a   1.000
_cell.length_b   1.000
_cell.length_c   1.000
_cell.angle_alpha   90.00
_cell.angle_beta   90.00
_cell.angle_gamma   90.00
#
_symmetry.space_group_name_H-M   'P 1'
#
loop_
_entity.id
_entity.type
_entity.pdbx_description
1 polymer ?
#
loop_
_entity_poly.entity_id
_entity_poly.type
_entity_poly.pdbx_seq_one_letter_code
_entity_poly.pdbx_strand_id
1 'polypeptide(L)'
;MPGAQTDALIPGRGRAGSSVTGPASALRTVGRRLWERAPLLLAAGLFVAYALVSVNRYRRLENRSWDLGIFEQAVRAYAHLRAPVADLKGPGANILGDHFSPVTAILAPFYRVFPSPVTLLVAQALLIAVSVVPVTRAANRLLGRAQGLAVGVAYGLSWGIQRAVDFDFHEICFAVPLIAFSLEALLLRRRRAALLWALPLVLVKEDLGVTLAAIAAVVAIRCRRTEPKTVPYALGVAAFGAVATLVTLTTIIPAFNSVGAYDYWDKVGDAGGATGVFDGFGTKLRTLLWLLLPTTGLLALRSPLLLVALPTLGWRFVSADDHYWGTDWHYSAVLMPVVLLALVDAAHTARRSGKPWLRRYADRLPACVAAAALALTTSLPLAGLTESATYEKSKQVSAVERMLDRVPDGATVEANIGPISRLTSRTRVFWTGAARPVVPDYVALDVRDGWTKDPVGYANKLHPGTRYALDDTAYGYVLLRRA
;
A
#
# COMPACT_ATOMS: atom_id res chain seq x y z
N MET A 1 -18.76 -0.91 93.38
CA MET A 1 -20.11 -0.30 93.31
C MET A 1 -20.00 1.13 92.85
N PRO A 2 -20.96 1.61 92.12
CA PRO A 2 -21.84 1.12 91.04
C PRO A 2 -21.67 1.98 89.79
N GLY A 3 -22.21 1.60 88.75
CA GLY A 3 -23.37 2.10 88.06
C GLY A 3 -23.30 1.80 86.55
N ALA A 4 -24.20 0.94 86.14
CA ALA A 4 -24.45 0.70 84.73
C ALA A 4 -25.26 1.84 84.11
N GLN A 5 -24.87 2.34 82.94
CA GLN A 5 -25.75 3.05 82.05
C GLN A 5 -25.73 2.40 80.65
N THR A 6 -26.90 1.89 80.34
CA THR A 6 -27.32 1.38 79.07
C THR A 6 -27.54 2.52 78.07
N ASP A 7 -26.79 2.62 77.01
CA ASP A 7 -27.11 3.50 75.87
C ASP A 7 -27.60 2.69 74.67
N ALA A 8 -28.77 3.10 74.20
CA ALA A 8 -29.54 2.49 73.16
C ALA A 8 -28.94 2.67 71.76
N LEU A 9 -28.83 1.57 71.01
CA LEU A 9 -28.50 1.54 69.61
C LEU A 9 -29.62 2.15 68.76
N ILE A 10 -29.33 3.27 68.06
CA ILE A 10 -30.13 3.81 66.97
C ILE A 10 -29.64 3.24 65.63
N PRO A 11 -30.49 2.57 64.82
CA PRO A 11 -30.05 2.06 63.53
C PRO A 11 -29.96 3.23 62.51
N GLY A 12 -28.73 3.49 62.06
CA GLY A 12 -28.46 4.48 60.99
C GLY A 12 -29.04 3.99 59.66
N ARG A 13 -30.01 4.75 59.15
CA ARG A 13 -30.55 4.63 57.78
C ARG A 13 -29.44 4.84 56.76
N GLY A 14 -29.04 3.76 56.09
CA GLY A 14 -28.21 3.82 54.88
C GLY A 14 -28.92 4.63 53.78
N ARG A 15 -28.42 5.83 53.48
CA ARG A 15 -28.78 6.53 52.26
C ARG A 15 -28.19 5.77 51.07
N ALA A 16 -29.03 5.03 50.33
CA ALA A 16 -28.74 4.60 48.98
C ALA A 16 -28.61 5.86 48.11
N GLY A 17 -27.40 6.31 47.88
CA GLY A 17 -27.09 7.35 46.94
C GLY A 17 -27.33 6.84 45.53
N SER A 18 -28.52 7.05 44.97
CA SER A 18 -28.78 6.94 43.56
C SER A 18 -27.94 8.01 42.84
N SER A 19 -26.82 7.62 42.27
CA SER A 19 -26.04 8.50 41.38
C SER A 19 -26.85 8.74 40.08
N VAL A 20 -27.72 9.74 40.11
CA VAL A 20 -28.34 10.29 38.91
C VAL A 20 -27.19 10.87 38.03
N THR A 21 -26.80 10.11 37.05
CA THR A 21 -25.84 10.58 36.05
C THR A 21 -26.54 11.67 35.23
N GLY A 22 -26.32 12.92 35.58
CA GLY A 22 -26.89 14.08 34.88
C GLY A 22 -26.46 14.13 33.41
N PRO A 23 -27.21 14.81 32.51
CA PRO A 23 -26.96 14.88 31.08
C PRO A 23 -25.52 15.29 30.72
N ALA A 24 -24.86 16.09 31.55
CA ALA A 24 -23.47 16.49 31.39
C ALA A 24 -22.47 15.31 31.56
N SER A 25 -22.77 14.32 32.42
CA SER A 25 -21.93 13.11 32.59
C SER A 25 -22.10 12.14 31.45
N ALA A 26 -23.33 12.04 30.90
CA ALA A 26 -23.62 11.24 29.71
C ALA A 26 -22.90 11.82 28.47
N LEU A 27 -22.94 13.13 28.25
CA LEU A 27 -22.25 13.81 27.16
C LEU A 27 -20.71 13.65 27.26
N ARG A 28 -20.13 13.75 28.45
CA ARG A 28 -18.70 13.49 28.67
C ARG A 28 -18.32 12.04 28.38
N THR A 29 -19.18 11.10 28.74
CA THR A 29 -18.95 9.66 28.47
C THR A 29 -19.04 9.35 26.98
N VAL A 30 -20.03 9.91 26.27
CA VAL A 30 -20.16 9.78 24.80
C VAL A 30 -18.95 10.41 24.11
N GLY A 31 -18.57 11.64 24.49
CA GLY A 31 -17.38 12.30 23.96
C GLY A 31 -16.12 11.49 24.17
N ARG A 32 -15.92 10.89 25.37
CA ARG A 32 -14.76 10.03 25.62
C ARG A 32 -14.76 8.79 24.73
N ARG A 33 -15.88 8.11 24.55
CA ARG A 33 -16.01 6.92 23.68
C ARG A 33 -15.75 7.24 22.21
N LEU A 34 -16.23 8.40 21.73
CA LEU A 34 -15.96 8.85 20.36
C LEU A 34 -14.45 9.07 20.12
N TRP A 35 -13.76 9.72 21.08
CA TRP A 35 -12.32 9.91 20.99
C TRP A 35 -11.52 8.60 21.06
N GLU A 36 -11.97 7.62 21.81
CA GLU A 36 -11.35 6.28 21.86
C GLU A 36 -11.51 5.56 20.50
N ARG A 37 -12.61 5.81 19.80
CA ARG A 37 -12.92 5.23 18.47
C ARG A 37 -12.41 6.06 17.31
N ALA A 38 -11.92 7.28 17.53
CA ALA A 38 -11.48 8.18 16.47
C ALA A 38 -10.50 7.54 15.45
N PRO A 39 -9.50 6.72 15.84
CA PRO A 39 -8.64 6.06 14.88
C PRO A 39 -9.40 5.10 13.94
N LEU A 40 -10.38 4.37 14.46
CA LEU A 40 -11.21 3.45 13.67
C LEU A 40 -12.18 4.21 12.75
N LEU A 41 -12.80 5.28 13.24
CA LEU A 41 -13.71 6.11 12.45
C LEU A 41 -12.96 6.80 11.30
N LEU A 42 -11.75 7.30 11.57
CA LEU A 42 -10.90 7.88 10.54
C LEU A 42 -10.51 6.83 9.49
N ALA A 43 -10.10 5.64 9.92
CA ALA A 43 -9.77 4.54 9.02
C ALA A 43 -10.98 4.12 8.18
N ALA A 44 -12.17 4.03 8.78
CA ALA A 44 -13.39 3.67 8.05
C ALA A 44 -13.76 4.73 7.00
N GLY A 45 -13.69 6.01 7.32
CA GLY A 45 -13.92 7.09 6.36
C GLY A 45 -12.93 7.09 5.20
N LEU A 46 -11.64 6.88 5.51
CA LEU A 46 -10.60 6.78 4.50
C LEU A 46 -10.73 5.50 3.66
N PHE A 47 -11.14 4.37 4.25
CA PHE A 47 -11.44 3.15 3.49
C PHE A 47 -12.49 3.42 2.41
N VAL A 48 -13.60 4.07 2.77
CA VAL A 48 -14.65 4.43 1.81
C VAL A 48 -14.09 5.35 0.72
N ALA A 49 -13.33 6.38 1.09
CA ALA A 49 -12.74 7.30 0.14
C ALA A 49 -11.75 6.60 -0.83
N TYR A 50 -10.87 5.76 -0.31
CA TYR A 50 -9.91 5.00 -1.13
C TYR A 50 -10.61 4.01 -2.06
N ALA A 51 -11.59 3.25 -1.55
CA ALA A 51 -12.36 2.31 -2.36
C ALA A 51 -13.10 3.04 -3.49
N LEU A 52 -13.70 4.20 -3.21
CA LEU A 52 -14.37 5.01 -4.23
C LEU A 52 -13.40 5.49 -5.31
N VAL A 53 -12.20 5.98 -4.96
CA VAL A 53 -11.19 6.38 -5.95
C VAL A 53 -10.82 5.21 -6.84
N SER A 54 -10.35 4.09 -6.26
CA SER A 54 -9.87 2.94 -7.03
C SER A 54 -10.96 2.31 -7.90
N VAL A 55 -12.17 2.12 -7.34
CA VAL A 55 -13.29 1.48 -8.06
C VAL A 55 -13.84 2.38 -9.16
N ASN A 56 -13.95 3.70 -8.94
CA ASN A 56 -14.43 4.61 -9.97
C ASN A 56 -13.43 4.72 -11.14
N ARG A 57 -12.12 4.79 -10.85
CA ARG A 57 -11.10 4.73 -11.92
C ARG A 57 -11.21 3.45 -12.74
N TYR A 58 -11.34 2.30 -12.08
CA TYR A 58 -11.59 1.05 -12.76
C TYR A 58 -12.86 1.14 -13.61
N ARG A 59 -13.99 1.57 -13.07
CA ARG A 59 -15.26 1.70 -13.79
C ARG A 59 -15.18 2.62 -15.01
N ARG A 60 -14.31 3.62 -14.99
CA ARG A 60 -14.13 4.60 -16.08
C ARG A 60 -13.04 4.23 -17.08
N LEU A 61 -12.42 3.03 -16.96
CA LEU A 61 -11.29 2.61 -17.80
C LEU A 61 -10.08 3.56 -17.71
N GLU A 62 -9.86 4.16 -16.55
CA GLU A 62 -8.75 5.08 -16.27
C GLU A 62 -7.62 4.41 -15.48
N ASN A 63 -7.82 3.19 -15.04
CA ASN A 63 -6.79 2.40 -14.40
C ASN A 63 -5.75 1.95 -15.44
N ARG A 64 -4.50 1.74 -14.98
CA ARG A 64 -3.42 1.30 -15.85
C ARG A 64 -3.51 -0.17 -16.24
N SER A 65 -4.25 -0.95 -15.49
CA SER A 65 -4.61 -2.35 -15.71
C SER A 65 -3.47 -3.38 -15.80
N TRP A 66 -2.21 -2.96 -15.90
CA TRP A 66 -1.06 -3.87 -16.01
C TRP A 66 -0.84 -4.66 -14.73
N ASP A 67 -0.49 -4.01 -13.62
CA ASP A 67 -0.26 -4.69 -12.34
C ASP A 67 -1.54 -5.34 -11.80
N LEU A 68 -2.67 -4.66 -11.93
CA LEU A 68 -3.97 -5.21 -11.55
C LEU A 68 -4.25 -6.52 -12.28
N GLY A 69 -3.99 -6.59 -13.60
CA GLY A 69 -4.18 -7.79 -14.40
C GLY A 69 -3.24 -8.94 -14.03
N ILE A 70 -1.96 -8.64 -13.78
CA ILE A 70 -0.96 -9.62 -13.34
C ILE A 70 -1.39 -10.25 -12.01
N PHE A 71 -1.69 -9.43 -11.00
CA PHE A 71 -2.08 -9.93 -9.69
C PHE A 71 -3.45 -10.60 -9.70
N GLU A 72 -4.39 -10.14 -10.55
CA GLU A 72 -5.68 -10.81 -10.69
C GLU A 72 -5.52 -12.22 -11.24
N GLN A 73 -4.72 -12.42 -12.30
CA GLN A 73 -4.45 -13.76 -12.85
C GLN A 73 -3.85 -14.68 -11.79
N ALA A 74 -2.89 -14.19 -11.00
CA ALA A 74 -2.27 -14.97 -9.92
C ALA A 74 -3.27 -15.33 -8.81
N VAL A 75 -4.05 -14.36 -8.33
CA VAL A 75 -5.07 -14.58 -7.28
C VAL A 75 -6.20 -15.49 -7.78
N ARG A 76 -6.62 -15.34 -9.04
CA ARG A 76 -7.57 -16.26 -9.69
C ARG A 76 -7.04 -17.69 -9.72
N ALA A 77 -5.75 -17.88 -10.02
CA ALA A 77 -5.13 -19.20 -9.99
C ALA A 77 -5.14 -19.79 -8.57
N TYR A 78 -4.73 -19.04 -7.56
CA TYR A 78 -4.83 -19.44 -6.15
C TYR A 78 -6.26 -19.78 -5.73
N ALA A 79 -7.26 -19.01 -6.17
CA ALA A 79 -8.68 -19.27 -5.88
C ALA A 79 -9.18 -20.62 -6.43
N HIS A 80 -8.51 -21.16 -7.45
CA HIS A 80 -8.77 -22.47 -8.03
C HIS A 80 -7.71 -23.53 -7.63
N LEU A 81 -6.93 -23.25 -6.57
CA LEU A 81 -5.88 -24.15 -6.05
C LEU A 81 -4.85 -24.54 -7.13
N ARG A 82 -4.50 -23.59 -7.98
CA ARG A 82 -3.49 -23.75 -9.05
C ARG A 82 -2.27 -22.89 -8.74
N ALA A 83 -1.14 -23.21 -9.39
CA ALA A 83 0.05 -22.36 -9.35
C ALA A 83 -0.29 -20.94 -9.85
N PRO A 84 0.27 -19.87 -9.24
CA PRO A 84 -0.07 -18.49 -9.55
C PRO A 84 0.54 -18.03 -10.87
N VAL A 85 -0.01 -18.53 -11.97
CA VAL A 85 0.37 -18.17 -13.32
C VAL A 85 -0.25 -16.84 -13.72
N ALA A 86 0.58 -15.93 -14.21
CA ALA A 86 0.19 -14.65 -14.80
C ALA A 86 0.68 -14.60 -16.26
N ASP A 87 -0.16 -15.03 -17.18
CA ASP A 87 0.15 -15.09 -18.63
C ASP A 87 0.48 -13.70 -19.24
N LEU A 88 0.14 -12.62 -18.58
CA LEU A 88 0.60 -11.25 -18.92
C LEU A 88 2.11 -11.09 -18.87
N LYS A 89 2.81 -11.85 -18.04
CA LYS A 89 4.28 -11.87 -17.94
C LYS A 89 4.92 -12.87 -18.93
N GLY A 90 4.10 -13.57 -19.70
CA GLY A 90 4.48 -14.61 -20.65
C GLY A 90 3.69 -15.90 -20.40
N PRO A 91 3.52 -16.75 -21.43
CA PRO A 91 2.75 -17.97 -21.33
C PRO A 91 3.25 -18.89 -20.20
N GLY A 92 2.39 -19.15 -19.21
CA GLY A 92 2.73 -20.00 -18.07
C GLY A 92 3.66 -19.37 -17.03
N ALA A 93 3.96 -18.07 -17.12
CA ALA A 93 4.86 -17.41 -16.18
C ALA A 93 4.29 -17.46 -14.75
N ASN A 94 5.06 -18.05 -13.83
CA ASN A 94 4.71 -18.08 -12.42
C ASN A 94 5.13 -16.75 -11.75
N ILE A 95 4.18 -16.05 -11.12
CA ILE A 95 4.45 -14.74 -10.50
C ILE A 95 5.52 -14.82 -9.40
N LEU A 96 5.68 -15.97 -8.73
CA LEU A 96 6.72 -16.16 -7.72
C LEU A 96 8.14 -16.15 -8.30
N GLY A 97 8.26 -16.31 -9.62
CA GLY A 97 9.51 -16.18 -10.37
C GLY A 97 9.77 -14.76 -10.91
N ASP A 98 8.83 -13.84 -10.74
CA ASP A 98 8.97 -12.41 -11.09
C ASP A 98 9.02 -11.56 -9.80
N HIS A 99 7.93 -11.57 -9.03
CA HIS A 99 7.82 -10.95 -7.72
C HIS A 99 7.40 -11.99 -6.68
N PHE A 100 8.26 -12.23 -5.69
CA PHE A 100 7.95 -13.18 -4.62
C PHE A 100 6.95 -12.59 -3.65
N SER A 101 5.66 -12.83 -3.93
CA SER A 101 4.53 -12.26 -3.18
C SER A 101 3.48 -13.30 -2.76
N PRO A 102 3.87 -14.39 -2.06
CA PRO A 102 2.92 -15.44 -1.65
C PRO A 102 1.79 -14.94 -0.74
N VAL A 103 1.95 -13.80 -0.09
CA VAL A 103 0.91 -13.15 0.74
C VAL A 103 -0.37 -12.88 -0.05
N THR A 104 -0.30 -12.69 -1.35
CA THR A 104 -1.46 -12.43 -2.22
C THR A 104 -2.45 -13.60 -2.25
N ALA A 105 -2.01 -14.82 -1.91
CA ALA A 105 -2.87 -15.99 -1.76
C ALA A 105 -3.98 -15.80 -0.69
N ILE A 106 -3.78 -14.90 0.28
CA ILE A 106 -4.80 -14.56 1.29
C ILE A 106 -6.07 -14.00 0.64
N LEU A 107 -5.96 -13.40 -0.55
CA LEU A 107 -7.11 -12.86 -1.29
C LEU A 107 -7.93 -13.94 -2.02
N ALA A 108 -7.39 -15.14 -2.20
CA ALA A 108 -8.02 -16.21 -2.96
C ALA A 108 -9.45 -16.59 -2.47
N PRO A 109 -9.72 -16.75 -1.18
CA PRO A 109 -11.08 -17.04 -0.69
C PRO A 109 -12.08 -15.94 -1.02
N PHE A 110 -11.67 -14.67 -0.93
CA PHE A 110 -12.51 -13.51 -1.24
C PHE A 110 -12.75 -13.41 -2.74
N TYR A 111 -11.73 -13.65 -3.55
CA TYR A 111 -11.82 -13.67 -5.00
C TYR A 111 -12.73 -14.83 -5.50
N ARG A 112 -12.72 -15.97 -4.82
CA ARG A 112 -13.62 -17.09 -5.15
C ARG A 112 -15.09 -16.73 -4.99
N VAL A 113 -15.42 -15.85 -4.03
CA VAL A 113 -16.79 -15.35 -3.79
C VAL A 113 -17.11 -14.19 -4.74
N PHE A 114 -16.15 -13.31 -4.99
CA PHE A 114 -16.30 -12.11 -5.83
C PHE A 114 -15.22 -12.11 -6.92
N PRO A 115 -15.35 -12.89 -8.00
CA PRO A 115 -14.33 -13.03 -9.03
C PRO A 115 -14.24 -11.79 -9.93
N SER A 116 -13.59 -10.75 -9.44
CA SER A 116 -13.46 -9.45 -10.10
C SER A 116 -12.20 -8.73 -9.67
N PRO A 117 -11.55 -7.93 -10.54
CA PRO A 117 -10.45 -7.04 -10.17
C PRO A 117 -10.81 -6.09 -9.02
N VAL A 118 -12.10 -5.73 -8.89
CA VAL A 118 -12.60 -4.87 -7.80
C VAL A 118 -12.30 -5.47 -6.43
N THR A 119 -12.27 -6.80 -6.29
CA THR A 119 -11.91 -7.48 -5.03
C THR A 119 -10.49 -7.10 -4.58
N LEU A 120 -9.55 -7.04 -5.50
CA LEU A 120 -8.17 -6.64 -5.20
C LEU A 120 -8.09 -5.16 -4.83
N LEU A 121 -8.79 -4.30 -5.57
CA LEU A 121 -8.82 -2.85 -5.32
C LEU A 121 -9.41 -2.52 -3.95
N VAL A 122 -10.52 -3.18 -3.58
CA VAL A 122 -11.16 -3.02 -2.25
C VAL A 122 -10.26 -3.56 -1.14
N ALA A 123 -9.58 -4.69 -1.37
CA ALA A 123 -8.63 -5.24 -0.42
C ALA A 123 -7.44 -4.28 -0.17
N GLN A 124 -6.88 -3.70 -1.22
CA GLN A 124 -5.83 -2.67 -1.10
C GLN A 124 -6.33 -1.45 -0.30
N ALA A 125 -7.50 -0.92 -0.63
CA ALA A 125 -8.10 0.21 0.09
C ALA A 125 -8.28 -0.10 1.58
N LEU A 126 -8.73 -1.31 1.91
CA LEU A 126 -8.91 -1.77 3.29
C LEU A 126 -7.57 -1.88 4.04
N LEU A 127 -6.57 -2.53 3.45
CA LEU A 127 -5.25 -2.72 4.06
C LEU A 127 -4.57 -1.38 4.34
N ILE A 128 -4.62 -0.46 3.38
CA ILE A 128 -4.08 0.89 3.55
C ILE A 128 -4.85 1.65 4.63
N ALA A 129 -6.18 1.59 4.64
CA ALA A 129 -6.99 2.26 5.67
C ALA A 129 -6.74 1.69 7.07
N VAL A 130 -6.56 0.38 7.22
CA VAL A 130 -6.22 -0.28 8.49
C VAL A 130 -4.92 0.28 9.08
N SER A 131 -3.95 0.63 8.24
CA SER A 131 -2.68 1.20 8.69
C SER A 131 -2.82 2.59 9.38
N VAL A 132 -3.91 3.30 9.12
CA VAL A 132 -4.23 4.59 9.78
C VAL A 132 -4.44 4.41 11.28
N VAL A 133 -4.96 3.25 11.70
CA VAL A 133 -5.26 2.95 13.11
C VAL A 133 -4.00 2.98 13.99
N PRO A 134 -2.95 2.20 13.72
CA PRO A 134 -1.73 2.21 14.53
C PRO A 134 -1.01 3.56 14.50
N VAL A 135 -0.97 4.27 13.35
CA VAL A 135 -0.34 5.59 13.26
C VAL A 135 -1.06 6.60 14.14
N THR A 136 -2.40 6.69 14.04
CA THR A 136 -3.21 7.61 14.84
C THR A 136 -3.14 7.25 16.32
N ARG A 137 -3.16 5.96 16.66
CA ARG A 137 -3.13 5.48 18.04
C ARG A 137 -1.79 5.74 18.73
N ALA A 138 -0.66 5.54 18.03
CA ALA A 138 0.67 5.89 18.53
C ALA A 138 0.77 7.39 18.78
N ALA A 139 0.32 8.20 17.82
CA ALA A 139 0.34 9.65 17.94
C ALA A 139 -0.59 10.14 19.08
N ASN A 140 -1.79 9.60 19.24
CA ASN A 140 -2.69 9.90 20.36
C ASN A 140 -2.03 9.68 21.73
N ARG A 141 -1.31 8.56 21.87
CA ARG A 141 -0.67 8.19 23.13
C ARG A 141 0.55 9.03 23.45
N LEU A 142 1.33 9.43 22.45
CA LEU A 142 2.60 10.13 22.64
C LEU A 142 2.46 11.65 22.58
N LEU A 143 1.52 12.18 21.78
CA LEU A 143 1.37 13.60 21.53
C LEU A 143 0.07 14.21 22.09
N GLY A 144 -0.87 13.36 22.48
CA GLY A 144 -2.23 13.77 22.91
C GLY A 144 -3.25 13.68 21.77
N ARG A 145 -4.54 13.65 22.14
CA ARG A 145 -5.65 13.27 21.23
C ARG A 145 -5.77 14.16 19.98
N ALA A 146 -5.78 15.49 20.15
CA ALA A 146 -5.94 16.41 19.03
C ALA A 146 -4.80 16.31 18.01
N GLN A 147 -3.57 16.26 18.51
CA GLN A 147 -2.38 16.16 17.64
C GLN A 147 -2.23 14.77 17.05
N GLY A 148 -2.67 13.74 17.77
CA GLY A 148 -2.71 12.40 17.24
C GLY A 148 -3.71 12.25 16.10
N LEU A 149 -4.89 12.87 16.20
CA LEU A 149 -5.85 12.92 15.10
C LEU A 149 -5.28 13.70 13.91
N ALA A 150 -4.61 14.83 14.15
CA ALA A 150 -3.95 15.60 13.10
C ALA A 150 -2.90 14.75 12.34
N VAL A 151 -2.05 13.99 13.06
CA VAL A 151 -1.11 13.06 12.44
C VAL A 151 -1.83 11.95 11.66
N GLY A 152 -2.94 11.40 12.20
CA GLY A 152 -3.75 10.40 11.50
C GLY A 152 -4.33 10.92 10.20
N VAL A 153 -4.86 12.13 10.18
CA VAL A 153 -5.35 12.82 8.97
C VAL A 153 -4.21 13.07 8.00
N ALA A 154 -3.06 13.61 8.48
CA ALA A 154 -1.89 13.83 7.65
C ALA A 154 -1.40 12.54 6.99
N TYR A 155 -1.41 11.42 7.72
CA TYR A 155 -1.03 10.11 7.22
C TYR A 155 -2.00 9.62 6.14
N GLY A 156 -3.30 9.59 6.45
CA GLY A 156 -4.30 9.09 5.52
C GLY A 156 -4.42 9.94 4.25
N LEU A 157 -4.17 11.25 4.33
CA LEU A 157 -4.16 12.15 3.18
C LEU A 157 -2.77 12.35 2.57
N SER A 158 -1.74 11.63 3.06
CA SER A 158 -0.39 11.79 2.52
C SER A 158 -0.32 11.43 1.03
N TRP A 159 0.50 12.17 0.31
CA TRP A 159 0.65 12.01 -1.14
C TRP A 159 1.03 10.59 -1.56
N GLY A 160 1.93 9.93 -0.81
CA GLY A 160 2.36 8.57 -1.13
C GLY A 160 1.26 7.51 -0.95
N ILE A 161 0.34 7.70 0.01
CA ILE A 161 -0.85 6.86 0.16
C ILE A 161 -1.83 7.12 -0.98
N GLN A 162 -2.14 8.37 -1.30
CA GLN A 162 -3.09 8.70 -2.37
C GLN A 162 -2.59 8.20 -3.74
N ARG A 163 -1.29 8.32 -4.03
CA ARG A 163 -0.69 7.79 -5.27
C ARG A 163 -0.78 6.27 -5.36
N ALA A 164 -0.60 5.55 -4.25
CA ALA A 164 -0.76 4.10 -4.23
C ALA A 164 -2.21 3.66 -4.45
N VAL A 165 -3.17 4.37 -3.85
CA VAL A 165 -4.61 4.10 -4.03
C VAL A 165 -5.07 4.36 -5.46
N ASP A 166 -4.50 5.40 -6.11
CA ASP A 166 -4.80 5.80 -7.48
C ASP A 166 -4.18 4.86 -8.53
N PHE A 167 -3.09 4.21 -8.19
CA PHE A 167 -2.30 3.45 -9.16
C PHE A 167 -3.06 2.19 -9.63
N ASP A 168 -3.16 1.17 -9.01
CA ASP A 168 -3.85 -0.09 -9.25
C ASP A 168 -3.63 -0.95 -8.00
N PHE A 169 -3.96 -2.24 -8.03
CA PHE A 169 -3.57 -3.14 -6.96
C PHE A 169 -2.08 -3.48 -7.06
N HIS A 170 -1.40 -3.41 -5.90
CA HIS A 170 -0.03 -3.89 -5.76
C HIS A 170 0.18 -4.57 -4.40
N GLU A 171 0.97 -5.66 -4.36
CA GLU A 171 1.20 -6.47 -3.15
C GLU A 171 1.75 -5.69 -1.97
N ILE A 172 2.44 -4.57 -2.21
CA ILE A 172 2.97 -3.71 -1.14
C ILE A 172 1.90 -3.17 -0.19
N CYS A 173 0.62 -3.20 -0.59
CA CYS A 173 -0.48 -2.80 0.29
C CYS A 173 -0.53 -3.63 1.59
N PHE A 174 -0.04 -4.87 1.59
CA PHE A 174 0.10 -5.70 2.79
C PHE A 174 1.23 -5.19 3.70
N ALA A 175 2.32 -4.68 3.14
CA ALA A 175 3.44 -4.17 3.92
C ALA A 175 3.09 -2.92 4.73
N VAL A 176 2.22 -2.05 4.19
CA VAL A 176 1.86 -0.77 4.80
C VAL A 176 1.31 -0.93 6.23
N PRO A 177 0.27 -1.76 6.50
CA PRO A 177 -0.21 -1.99 7.86
C PRO A 177 0.81 -2.75 8.72
N LEU A 178 1.56 -3.71 8.16
CA LEU A 178 2.57 -4.47 8.91
C LEU A 178 3.66 -3.53 9.48
N ILE A 179 4.19 -2.64 8.67
CA ILE A 179 5.16 -1.62 9.08
C ILE A 179 4.53 -0.68 10.12
N ALA A 180 3.30 -0.21 9.89
CA ALA A 180 2.62 0.70 10.80
C ALA A 180 2.40 0.08 12.19
N PHE A 181 1.90 -1.17 12.27
CA PHE A 181 1.73 -1.89 13.54
C PHE A 181 3.06 -2.22 14.22
N SER A 182 4.07 -2.58 13.44
CA SER A 182 5.43 -2.84 13.95
C SER A 182 6.00 -1.59 14.61
N LEU A 183 6.00 -0.46 13.92
CA LEU A 183 6.57 0.78 14.44
C LEU A 183 5.74 1.38 15.57
N GLU A 184 4.40 1.25 15.56
CA GLU A 184 3.57 1.58 16.72
C GLU A 184 3.98 0.75 17.94
N ALA A 185 4.10 -0.57 17.78
CA ALA A 185 4.50 -1.45 18.87
C ALA A 185 5.89 -1.08 19.42
N LEU A 186 6.82 -0.70 18.53
CA LEU A 186 8.14 -0.21 18.92
C LEU A 186 8.06 1.09 19.74
N LEU A 187 7.30 2.08 19.29
CA LEU A 187 7.10 3.36 19.99
C LEU A 187 6.43 3.18 21.36
N LEU A 188 5.52 2.22 21.45
CA LEU A 188 4.84 1.86 22.71
C LEU A 188 5.62 0.85 23.55
N ARG A 189 6.91 0.66 23.29
CA ARG A 189 7.84 -0.23 24.00
C ARG A 189 7.45 -1.72 24.03
N ARG A 190 6.60 -2.17 23.10
CA ARG A 190 6.21 -3.58 22.91
C ARG A 190 7.16 -4.26 21.92
N ARG A 191 8.41 -4.52 22.33
CA ARG A 191 9.53 -4.94 21.44
C ARG A 191 9.24 -6.21 20.67
N ARG A 192 8.76 -7.26 21.37
CA ARG A 192 8.42 -8.55 20.73
C ARG A 192 7.32 -8.38 19.67
N ALA A 193 6.27 -7.62 20.00
CA ALA A 193 5.20 -7.34 19.05
C ALA A 193 5.71 -6.55 17.83
N ALA A 194 6.66 -5.64 18.01
CA ALA A 194 7.27 -4.92 16.90
C ALA A 194 7.97 -5.87 15.91
N LEU A 195 8.75 -6.81 16.41
CA LEU A 195 9.43 -7.82 15.57
C LEU A 195 8.41 -8.77 14.92
N LEU A 196 7.40 -9.25 15.68
CA LEU A 196 6.39 -10.17 15.16
C LEU A 196 5.55 -9.56 14.03
N TRP A 197 5.15 -8.28 14.15
CA TRP A 197 4.43 -7.58 13.08
C TRP A 197 5.28 -7.37 11.83
N ALA A 198 6.60 -7.31 11.96
CA ALA A 198 7.48 -7.13 10.83
C ALA A 198 7.84 -8.45 10.13
N LEU A 199 7.80 -9.62 10.81
CA LEU A 199 8.18 -10.92 10.22
C LEU A 199 7.47 -11.23 8.89
N PRO A 200 6.14 -11.01 8.71
CA PRO A 200 5.47 -11.33 7.46
C PRO A 200 5.94 -10.51 6.25
N LEU A 201 6.73 -9.45 6.43
CA LEU A 201 7.26 -8.65 5.33
C LEU A 201 8.02 -9.49 4.30
N VAL A 202 8.70 -10.56 4.73
CA VAL A 202 9.43 -11.46 3.82
C VAL A 202 8.52 -12.24 2.86
N LEU A 203 7.20 -12.27 3.11
CA LEU A 203 6.20 -12.91 2.26
C LEU A 203 5.46 -11.91 1.36
N VAL A 204 5.73 -10.63 1.52
CA VAL A 204 5.04 -9.57 0.76
C VAL A 204 5.78 -9.26 -0.54
N LYS A 205 7.11 -9.08 -0.43
CA LYS A 205 7.96 -8.82 -1.59
C LYS A 205 9.41 -9.20 -1.28
N GLU A 206 10.14 -9.59 -2.30
CA GLU A 206 11.51 -10.10 -2.23
C GLU A 206 12.49 -9.19 -1.49
N ASP A 207 12.34 -7.86 -1.60
CA ASP A 207 13.23 -6.86 -1.00
C ASP A 207 12.85 -6.47 0.45
N LEU A 208 11.63 -6.78 0.89
CA LEU A 208 11.14 -6.34 2.20
C LEU A 208 11.75 -7.09 3.39
N GLY A 209 12.49 -8.16 3.16
CA GLY A 209 13.34 -8.77 4.20
C GLY A 209 14.44 -7.81 4.68
N VAL A 210 14.97 -6.94 3.81
CA VAL A 210 15.91 -5.88 4.23
C VAL A 210 15.20 -4.80 5.05
N THR A 211 13.93 -4.51 4.76
CA THR A 211 13.10 -3.60 5.60
C THR A 211 12.84 -4.22 6.97
N LEU A 212 12.56 -5.53 7.05
CA LEU A 212 12.50 -6.27 8.31
C LEU A 212 13.82 -6.15 9.10
N ALA A 213 14.95 -6.34 8.43
CA ALA A 213 16.27 -6.20 9.03
C ALA A 213 16.52 -4.79 9.58
N ALA A 214 16.11 -3.75 8.85
CA ALA A 214 16.21 -2.36 9.29
C ALA A 214 15.33 -2.08 10.53
N ILE A 215 14.08 -2.59 10.56
CA ILE A 215 13.21 -2.50 11.75
C ILE A 215 13.88 -3.18 12.95
N ALA A 216 14.38 -4.38 12.77
CA ALA A 216 15.03 -5.16 13.82
C ALA A 216 16.32 -4.46 14.32
N ALA A 217 17.10 -3.87 13.42
CA ALA A 217 18.27 -3.07 13.79
C ALA A 217 17.88 -1.84 14.64
N VAL A 218 16.79 -1.14 14.30
CA VAL A 218 16.28 -0.03 15.10
C VAL A 218 15.81 -0.51 16.49
N VAL A 219 15.17 -1.69 16.56
CA VAL A 219 14.82 -2.32 17.86
C VAL A 219 16.10 -2.57 18.68
N ALA A 220 17.13 -3.18 18.09
CA ALA A 220 18.41 -3.44 18.75
C ALA A 220 19.07 -2.16 19.28
N ILE A 221 19.14 -1.11 18.43
CA ILE A 221 19.69 0.20 18.79
C ILE A 221 18.96 0.80 20.01
N ARG A 222 17.64 0.73 20.04
CA ARG A 222 16.82 1.27 21.12
C ARG A 222 16.92 0.45 22.43
N CYS A 223 17.12 -0.87 22.30
CA CYS A 223 17.15 -1.78 23.44
C CYS A 223 18.54 -1.94 24.07
N ARG A 224 19.63 -1.56 23.36
CA ARG A 224 21.00 -1.83 23.78
C ARG A 224 21.34 -1.41 25.22
N ARG A 225 20.74 -0.31 25.71
CA ARG A 225 20.98 0.21 27.06
C ARG A 225 19.86 -0.09 28.05
N THR A 226 18.63 -0.26 27.58
CA THR A 226 17.43 -0.40 28.45
C THR A 226 16.97 -1.84 28.62
N GLU A 227 17.15 -2.66 27.60
CA GLU A 227 16.67 -4.06 27.54
C GLU A 227 17.70 -4.93 26.78
N PRO A 228 18.97 -5.06 27.26
CA PRO A 228 20.06 -5.68 26.52
C PRO A 228 19.76 -7.12 26.11
N LYS A 229 18.92 -7.86 26.88
CA LYS A 229 18.49 -9.23 26.56
C LYS A 229 17.65 -9.32 25.28
N THR A 230 17.06 -8.21 24.80
CA THR A 230 16.28 -8.15 23.56
C THR A 230 17.19 -8.04 22.33
N VAL A 231 18.41 -7.55 22.49
CA VAL A 231 19.34 -7.29 21.38
C VAL A 231 19.66 -8.54 20.56
N PRO A 232 20.03 -9.70 21.14
CA PRO A 232 20.30 -10.91 20.36
C PRO A 232 19.11 -11.37 19.51
N TYR A 233 17.90 -11.28 20.06
CA TYR A 233 16.68 -11.62 19.31
C TYR A 233 16.46 -10.68 18.14
N ALA A 234 16.64 -9.38 18.36
CA ALA A 234 16.50 -8.40 17.27
C ALA A 234 17.56 -8.62 16.17
N LEU A 235 18.82 -8.90 16.56
CA LEU A 235 19.87 -9.23 15.60
C LEU A 235 19.59 -10.55 14.85
N GLY A 236 19.04 -11.55 15.53
CA GLY A 236 18.60 -12.79 14.89
C GLY A 236 17.49 -12.54 13.86
N VAL A 237 16.51 -11.70 14.16
CA VAL A 237 15.46 -11.30 13.20
C VAL A 237 16.06 -10.46 12.05
N ALA A 238 17.03 -9.59 12.31
CA ALA A 238 17.71 -8.84 11.26
C ALA A 238 18.46 -9.77 10.30
N ALA A 239 19.22 -10.72 10.85
CA ALA A 239 19.90 -11.74 10.07
C ALA A 239 18.92 -12.59 9.26
N PHE A 240 17.82 -13.03 9.86
CA PHE A 240 16.75 -13.77 9.16
C PHE A 240 16.20 -12.97 7.98
N GLY A 241 15.88 -11.66 8.15
CA GLY A 241 15.37 -10.82 7.08
C GLY A 241 16.35 -10.68 5.91
N ALA A 242 17.65 -10.45 6.23
CA ALA A 242 18.69 -10.37 5.21
C ALA A 242 18.89 -11.69 4.45
N VAL A 243 18.94 -12.82 5.17
CA VAL A 243 19.07 -14.16 4.59
C VAL A 243 17.83 -14.52 3.76
N ALA A 244 16.62 -14.20 4.25
CA ALA A 244 15.38 -14.44 3.51
C ALA A 244 15.38 -13.69 2.17
N THR A 245 15.76 -12.42 2.14
CA THR A 245 15.91 -11.66 0.88
C THR A 245 16.96 -12.33 -0.03
N LEU A 246 18.15 -12.66 0.49
CA LEU A 246 19.19 -13.28 -0.29
C LEU A 246 18.72 -14.61 -0.91
N VAL A 247 18.14 -15.50 -0.11
CA VAL A 247 17.62 -16.80 -0.58
C VAL A 247 16.49 -16.60 -1.59
N THR A 248 15.62 -15.63 -1.37
CA THR A 248 14.54 -15.33 -2.32
C THR A 248 15.08 -14.90 -3.67
N LEU A 249 16.04 -13.97 -3.70
CA LEU A 249 16.62 -13.44 -4.94
C LEU A 249 17.51 -14.44 -5.68
N THR A 250 18.25 -15.28 -4.93
CA THR A 250 19.26 -16.17 -5.55
C THR A 250 18.77 -17.61 -5.79
N THR A 251 17.68 -18.02 -5.12
CA THR A 251 17.23 -19.40 -5.16
C THR A 251 15.74 -19.51 -5.48
N ILE A 252 14.86 -18.81 -4.75
CA ILE A 252 13.42 -19.01 -4.90
C ILE A 252 12.93 -18.42 -6.23
N ILE A 253 13.21 -17.16 -6.50
CA ILE A 253 12.78 -16.50 -7.75
C ILE A 253 13.36 -17.25 -8.97
N PRO A 254 14.67 -17.54 -9.06
CA PRO A 254 15.22 -18.31 -10.17
C PRO A 254 14.57 -19.69 -10.36
N ALA A 255 14.18 -20.37 -9.27
CA ALA A 255 13.54 -21.69 -9.36
C ALA A 255 12.12 -21.63 -9.97
N PHE A 256 11.42 -20.50 -9.87
CA PHE A 256 10.09 -20.28 -10.46
C PHE A 256 10.14 -19.49 -11.78
N ASN A 257 11.27 -18.86 -12.12
CA ASN A 257 11.45 -18.11 -13.35
C ASN A 257 11.83 -19.04 -14.51
N SER A 258 11.20 -18.86 -15.67
CA SER A 258 11.45 -19.70 -16.85
C SER A 258 12.86 -19.58 -17.42
N VAL A 259 13.55 -18.47 -17.18
CA VAL A 259 14.94 -18.20 -17.62
C VAL A 259 15.95 -18.62 -16.53
N GLY A 260 15.49 -18.93 -15.31
CA GLY A 260 16.34 -19.31 -14.18
C GLY A 260 17.14 -18.15 -13.58
N ALA A 261 16.68 -16.90 -13.78
CA ALA A 261 17.34 -15.70 -13.30
C ALA A 261 16.32 -14.73 -12.66
N TYR A 262 16.81 -13.72 -11.97
CA TYR A 262 16.00 -12.61 -11.49
C TYR A 262 16.15 -11.45 -12.48
N ASP A 263 15.08 -11.17 -13.23
CA ASP A 263 15.08 -10.23 -14.37
C ASP A 263 15.42 -8.78 -13.98
N TYR A 264 15.30 -8.43 -12.71
CA TYR A 264 15.57 -7.05 -12.23
C TYR A 264 17.05 -6.78 -11.93
N TRP A 265 17.94 -7.80 -12.03
CA TRP A 265 19.39 -7.55 -11.92
C TRP A 265 19.89 -6.61 -13.01
N ASP A 266 19.35 -6.70 -14.22
CA ASP A 266 19.72 -5.83 -15.35
C ASP A 266 19.39 -4.36 -15.06
N LYS A 267 18.33 -4.09 -14.26
CA LYS A 267 17.97 -2.73 -13.83
C LYS A 267 18.93 -2.13 -12.78
N VAL A 268 19.76 -2.96 -12.15
CA VAL A 268 20.76 -2.54 -11.16
C VAL A 268 22.17 -2.60 -11.77
N GLY A 269 22.45 -3.55 -12.65
CA GLY A 269 23.78 -3.83 -13.20
C GLY A 269 24.25 -2.86 -14.30
N ASP A 270 23.33 -2.33 -15.11
CA ASP A 270 23.66 -1.38 -16.19
C ASP A 270 23.89 0.07 -15.72
N ALA A 271 23.73 0.34 -14.44
CA ALA A 271 24.18 1.59 -13.82
C ALA A 271 25.72 1.62 -13.81
N GLY A 272 26.33 1.78 -14.99
CA GLY A 272 27.77 1.75 -15.23
C GLY A 272 28.53 2.70 -14.31
N GLY A 273 29.04 2.20 -13.19
CA GLY A 273 29.89 2.92 -12.29
C GLY A 273 29.21 3.98 -11.39
N ALA A 274 30.01 4.69 -10.61
CA ALA A 274 29.58 5.74 -9.66
C ALA A 274 28.75 6.88 -10.31
N THR A 275 28.78 7.04 -11.62
CA THR A 275 28.00 8.05 -12.36
C THR A 275 26.50 7.75 -12.34
N GLY A 276 26.07 6.48 -12.47
CA GLY A 276 24.65 6.11 -12.51
C GLY A 276 23.87 6.41 -11.22
N VAL A 277 24.54 6.44 -10.05
CA VAL A 277 23.88 6.82 -8.78
C VAL A 277 23.48 8.29 -8.79
N PHE A 278 24.19 9.14 -9.51
CA PHE A 278 23.90 10.58 -9.64
C PHE A 278 22.92 10.90 -10.76
N ASP A 279 22.60 9.92 -11.60
CA ASP A 279 21.60 10.12 -12.66
C ASP A 279 20.24 10.46 -12.04
N GLY A 280 19.57 11.45 -12.63
CA GLY A 280 18.30 11.94 -12.10
C GLY A 280 18.39 12.55 -10.70
N PHE A 281 19.57 13.05 -10.26
CA PHE A 281 19.79 13.63 -8.94
C PHE A 281 18.69 14.63 -8.54
N GLY A 282 18.27 15.49 -9.47
CA GLY A 282 17.18 16.45 -9.23
C GLY A 282 15.87 15.77 -8.85
N THR A 283 15.49 14.68 -9.53
CA THR A 283 14.29 13.89 -9.25
C THR A 283 14.41 13.17 -7.91
N LYS A 284 15.56 12.54 -7.64
CA LYS A 284 15.83 11.85 -6.38
C LYS A 284 15.80 12.82 -5.19
N LEU A 285 16.44 13.98 -5.31
CA LEU A 285 16.39 15.04 -4.31
C LEU A 285 14.97 15.58 -4.11
N ARG A 286 14.23 15.84 -5.18
CA ARG A 286 12.84 16.25 -5.13
C ARG A 286 11.99 15.22 -4.37
N THR A 287 12.18 13.93 -4.59
CA THR A 287 11.49 12.86 -3.88
C THR A 287 11.81 12.87 -2.38
N LEU A 288 13.09 13.07 -1.99
CA LEU A 288 13.47 13.23 -0.58
C LEU A 288 12.83 14.47 0.06
N LEU A 289 12.80 15.58 -0.67
CA LEU A 289 12.15 16.80 -0.19
C LEU A 289 10.65 16.61 -0.01
N TRP A 290 9.96 15.96 -0.97
CA TRP A 290 8.55 15.60 -0.85
C TRP A 290 8.28 14.64 0.30
N LEU A 291 9.21 13.70 0.54
CA LEU A 291 9.10 12.75 1.64
C LEU A 291 9.25 13.42 3.01
N LEU A 292 10.06 14.44 3.15
CA LEU A 292 10.44 15.00 4.44
C LEU A 292 9.79 16.35 4.76
N LEU A 293 9.60 17.24 3.79
CA LEU A 293 9.10 18.59 4.05
C LEU A 293 7.59 18.61 4.35
N PRO A 294 6.70 18.25 3.42
CA PRO A 294 5.26 18.36 3.65
C PRO A 294 4.74 17.36 4.69
N THR A 295 5.41 16.23 4.84
CA THR A 295 5.00 15.13 5.73
C THR A 295 5.53 15.27 7.15
N THR A 296 6.69 15.90 7.36
CA THR A 296 7.36 15.88 8.67
C THR A 296 8.03 17.18 9.07
N GLY A 297 8.04 18.22 8.20
CA GLY A 297 8.78 19.47 8.47
C GLY A 297 10.24 19.21 8.86
N LEU A 298 10.88 18.18 8.27
CA LEU A 298 12.24 17.73 8.56
C LEU A 298 12.45 17.18 10.00
N LEU A 299 11.45 17.25 10.90
CA LEU A 299 11.64 16.82 12.28
C LEU A 299 11.92 15.32 12.40
N ALA A 300 11.40 14.50 11.47
CA ALA A 300 11.65 13.06 11.41
C ALA A 300 13.14 12.69 11.32
N LEU A 301 14.01 13.57 10.80
CA LEU A 301 15.48 13.40 10.77
C LEU A 301 16.09 13.19 12.15
N ARG A 302 15.38 13.53 13.22
CA ARG A 302 15.83 13.32 14.61
C ARG A 302 15.43 11.93 15.16
N SER A 303 14.71 11.13 14.41
CA SER A 303 14.27 9.80 14.85
C SER A 303 15.04 8.69 14.14
N PRO A 304 15.58 7.71 14.87
CA PRO A 304 16.21 6.54 14.25
C PRO A 304 15.23 5.65 13.47
N LEU A 305 13.91 5.86 13.61
CA LEU A 305 12.92 5.14 12.80
C LEU A 305 13.10 5.44 11.30
N LEU A 306 13.66 6.60 10.96
CA LEU A 306 13.90 6.96 9.56
C LEU A 306 14.87 5.99 8.86
N LEU A 307 15.73 5.29 9.61
CA LEU A 307 16.59 4.23 9.07
C LEU A 307 15.81 3.11 8.37
N VAL A 308 14.55 2.90 8.77
CA VAL A 308 13.65 1.90 8.14
C VAL A 308 13.27 2.30 6.70
N ALA A 309 13.40 3.56 6.33
CA ALA A 309 13.16 4.02 4.97
C ALA A 309 14.33 3.74 4.01
N LEU A 310 15.55 3.52 4.56
CA LEU A 310 16.76 3.39 3.75
C LEU A 310 16.74 2.23 2.76
N PRO A 311 16.29 1.02 3.11
CA PRO A 311 16.22 -0.08 2.13
C PRO A 311 15.41 0.30 0.90
N THR A 312 14.19 0.81 1.09
CA THR A 312 13.31 1.19 -0.02
C THR A 312 13.88 2.34 -0.85
N LEU A 313 14.42 3.37 -0.21
CA LEU A 313 15.07 4.48 -0.93
C LEU A 313 16.36 4.03 -1.62
N GLY A 314 17.10 3.11 -1.01
CA GLY A 314 18.37 2.60 -1.53
C GLY A 314 18.18 1.93 -2.90
N TRP A 315 17.34 0.89 -2.98
CA TRP A 315 17.14 0.19 -4.25
C TRP A 315 16.50 1.09 -5.32
N ARG A 316 15.55 1.97 -4.93
CA ARG A 316 14.93 2.91 -5.86
C ARG A 316 15.94 3.85 -6.50
N PHE A 317 16.88 4.37 -5.73
CA PHE A 317 17.83 5.38 -6.21
C PHE A 317 19.07 4.77 -6.88
N VAL A 318 19.35 3.49 -6.64
CA VAL A 318 20.41 2.75 -7.33
C VAL A 318 19.90 2.19 -8.67
N SER A 319 18.58 1.98 -8.84
CA SER A 319 18.01 1.51 -10.10
C SER A 319 18.30 2.46 -11.26
N ALA A 320 18.62 1.92 -12.42
CA ALA A 320 18.76 2.65 -13.68
C ALA A 320 17.40 3.10 -14.26
N ASP A 321 16.29 2.50 -13.82
CA ASP A 321 14.95 2.82 -14.27
C ASP A 321 14.41 4.06 -13.53
N ASP A 322 14.22 5.15 -14.26
CA ASP A 322 13.80 6.46 -13.74
C ASP A 322 12.37 6.47 -13.15
N HIS A 323 11.52 5.49 -13.52
CA HIS A 323 10.20 5.31 -12.94
C HIS A 323 10.23 5.11 -11.42
N TYR A 324 11.33 4.58 -10.87
CA TYR A 324 11.49 4.37 -9.43
C TYR A 324 11.89 5.62 -8.65
N TRP A 325 12.46 6.64 -9.31
CA TRP A 325 13.09 7.78 -8.62
C TRP A 325 12.07 8.82 -8.14
N GLY A 326 10.92 8.94 -8.82
CA GLY A 326 9.94 10.00 -8.63
C GLY A 326 8.94 9.78 -7.50
N THR A 327 7.97 10.69 -7.44
CA THR A 327 6.87 10.68 -6.46
C THR A 327 5.60 10.01 -6.99
N ASP A 328 5.61 9.64 -8.25
CA ASP A 328 4.49 8.97 -8.90
C ASP A 328 4.42 7.50 -8.47
N TRP A 329 3.33 6.84 -8.76
CA TRP A 329 3.14 5.44 -8.51
C TRP A 329 3.00 5.07 -7.00
N HIS A 330 3.03 3.78 -6.71
CA HIS A 330 2.83 3.18 -5.40
C HIS A 330 4.09 3.10 -4.51
N TYR A 331 5.28 3.35 -5.06
CA TYR A 331 6.57 3.07 -4.40
C TYR A 331 6.79 3.78 -3.06
N SER A 332 6.10 4.89 -2.85
CA SER A 332 6.24 5.66 -1.59
C SER A 332 5.26 5.23 -0.50
N ALA A 333 4.32 4.32 -0.77
CA ALA A 333 3.31 3.90 0.21
C ALA A 333 3.93 3.33 1.50
N VAL A 334 4.92 2.44 1.36
CA VAL A 334 5.62 1.81 2.49
C VAL A 334 6.46 2.79 3.31
N LEU A 335 6.83 3.94 2.72
CA LEU A 335 7.58 5.00 3.41
C LEU A 335 6.69 5.88 4.29
N MET A 336 5.39 6.00 3.97
CA MET A 336 4.48 6.89 4.71
C MET A 336 4.34 6.53 6.19
N PRO A 337 4.10 5.26 6.59
CA PRO A 337 4.05 4.91 8.02
C PRO A 337 5.41 5.15 8.71
N VAL A 338 6.53 4.96 8.01
CA VAL A 338 7.87 5.17 8.57
C VAL A 338 8.08 6.65 8.91
N VAL A 339 7.86 7.55 7.94
CA VAL A 339 8.15 8.98 8.13
C VAL A 339 7.20 9.65 9.11
N LEU A 340 5.89 9.28 9.09
CA LEU A 340 4.93 9.86 10.02
C LEU A 340 5.13 9.33 11.46
N LEU A 341 5.48 8.06 11.65
CA LEU A 341 5.82 7.54 12.98
C LEU A 341 7.19 8.04 13.45
N ALA A 342 8.14 8.30 12.55
CA ALA A 342 9.36 9.01 12.86
C ALA A 342 9.10 10.46 13.30
N LEU A 343 8.15 11.17 12.67
CA LEU A 343 7.69 12.47 13.13
C LEU A 343 7.12 12.40 14.56
N VAL A 344 6.24 11.41 14.84
CA VAL A 344 5.65 11.22 16.18
C VAL A 344 6.72 11.01 17.23
N ASP A 345 7.71 10.16 16.97
CA ASP A 345 8.83 9.88 17.84
C ASP A 345 9.71 11.12 18.11
N ALA A 346 10.06 11.81 17.03
CA ALA A 346 10.88 13.03 17.11
C ALA A 346 10.13 14.16 17.83
N ALA A 347 8.84 14.34 17.57
CA ALA A 347 8.03 15.35 18.25
C ALA A 347 7.88 15.06 19.75
N HIS A 348 7.63 13.79 20.11
CA HIS A 348 7.57 13.36 21.51
C HIS A 348 8.87 13.66 22.26
N THR A 349 10.01 13.42 21.63
CA THR A 349 11.34 13.70 22.20
C THR A 349 11.64 15.21 22.23
N ALA A 350 11.32 15.93 21.16
CA ALA A 350 11.60 17.36 21.02
C ALA A 350 10.81 18.21 22.03
N ARG A 351 9.61 17.81 22.43
CA ARG A 351 8.79 18.45 23.48
C ARG A 351 9.48 18.48 24.84
N ARG A 352 10.42 17.58 25.08
CA ARG A 352 11.22 17.50 26.32
C ARG A 352 12.57 18.20 26.21
N SER A 353 12.84 18.85 25.07
CA SER A 353 14.11 19.55 24.83
C SER A 353 14.26 20.78 25.71
N GLY A 354 15.49 21.08 26.15
CA GLY A 354 15.83 22.33 26.80
C GLY A 354 15.69 23.57 25.91
N LYS A 355 15.58 23.38 24.57
CA LYS A 355 15.48 24.49 23.59
C LYS A 355 14.02 24.91 23.38
N PRO A 356 13.60 26.15 23.79
CA PRO A 356 12.20 26.59 23.71
C PRO A 356 11.61 26.60 22.29
N TRP A 357 12.41 27.00 21.29
CA TRP A 357 12.00 27.03 19.90
C TRP A 357 11.65 25.64 19.38
N LEU A 358 12.44 24.63 19.75
CA LEU A 358 12.23 23.24 19.30
C LEU A 358 10.95 22.62 19.93
N ARG A 359 10.68 22.95 21.20
CA ARG A 359 9.42 22.55 21.85
C ARG A 359 8.22 23.15 21.13
N ARG A 360 8.23 24.47 20.87
CA ARG A 360 7.14 25.15 20.14
C ARG A 360 6.96 24.60 18.74
N TYR A 361 8.06 24.29 18.05
CA TYR A 361 8.01 23.69 16.73
C TYR A 361 7.35 22.31 16.78
N ALA A 362 7.78 21.42 17.67
CA ALA A 362 7.21 20.07 17.84
C ALA A 362 5.74 20.09 18.26
N ASP A 363 5.30 21.10 19.00
CA ASP A 363 3.91 21.24 19.42
C ASP A 363 2.98 21.65 18.26
N ARG A 364 3.43 22.49 17.35
CA ARG A 364 2.61 23.01 16.23
C ARG A 364 2.67 22.12 14.99
N LEU A 365 3.76 21.40 14.81
CA LEU A 365 4.04 20.66 13.58
C LEU A 365 2.96 19.63 13.21
N PRO A 366 2.34 18.85 14.13
CA PRO A 366 1.26 17.93 13.77
C PRO A 366 0.09 18.61 13.04
N ALA A 367 -0.31 19.81 13.50
CA ALA A 367 -1.36 20.58 12.84
C ALA A 367 -0.89 21.13 11.47
N CYS A 368 0.36 21.57 11.38
CA CYS A 368 0.93 22.06 10.10
C CYS A 368 1.00 20.97 9.04
N VAL A 369 1.44 19.74 9.40
CA VAL A 369 1.48 18.64 8.44
C VAL A 369 0.10 18.15 8.03
N ALA A 370 -0.89 18.22 8.94
CA ALA A 370 -2.28 17.94 8.59
C ALA A 370 -2.83 18.98 7.61
N ALA A 371 -2.56 20.28 7.86
CA ALA A 371 -2.96 21.34 6.95
C ALA A 371 -2.27 21.20 5.57
N ALA A 372 -0.98 20.85 5.55
CA ALA A 372 -0.26 20.59 4.30
C ALA A 372 -0.86 19.42 3.52
N ALA A 373 -1.18 18.31 4.20
CA ALA A 373 -1.80 17.15 3.57
C ALA A 373 -3.20 17.47 3.01
N LEU A 374 -4.01 18.23 3.74
CA LEU A 374 -5.32 18.73 3.27
C LEU A 374 -5.17 19.64 2.05
N ALA A 375 -4.26 20.61 2.10
CA ALA A 375 -3.99 21.50 0.97
C ALA A 375 -3.53 20.73 -0.27
N LEU A 376 -2.59 19.79 -0.11
CA LEU A 376 -2.11 18.96 -1.22
C LEU A 376 -3.20 18.05 -1.79
N THR A 377 -4.16 17.61 -0.99
CA THR A 377 -5.26 16.76 -1.44
C THR A 377 -6.07 17.40 -2.56
N THR A 378 -6.13 18.73 -2.67
CA THR A 378 -6.83 19.45 -3.76
C THR A 378 -6.23 19.18 -5.15
N SER A 379 -4.98 18.71 -5.21
CA SER A 379 -4.27 18.35 -6.46
C SER A 379 -3.89 16.86 -6.51
N LEU A 380 -4.42 16.07 -5.59
CA LEU A 380 -4.16 14.63 -5.47
C LEU A 380 -5.44 13.83 -5.75
N PRO A 381 -5.35 12.52 -5.97
CA PRO A 381 -6.46 11.68 -6.42
C PRO A 381 -7.77 11.78 -5.65
N LEU A 382 -7.73 12.02 -4.34
CA LEU A 382 -8.95 12.19 -3.53
C LEU A 382 -9.77 13.45 -3.92
N ALA A 383 -9.16 14.45 -4.56
CA ALA A 383 -9.89 15.61 -5.06
C ALA A 383 -10.96 15.22 -6.09
N GLY A 384 -10.70 14.21 -6.91
CA GLY A 384 -11.65 13.70 -7.88
C GLY A 384 -12.98 13.24 -7.28
N LEU A 385 -13.02 12.90 -5.99
CA LEU A 385 -14.28 12.52 -5.32
C LEU A 385 -15.27 13.70 -5.17
N THR A 386 -14.83 14.93 -5.37
CA THR A 386 -15.70 16.11 -5.36
C THR A 386 -16.32 16.42 -6.72
N GLU A 387 -15.89 15.71 -7.77
CA GLU A 387 -16.35 15.89 -9.14
C GLU A 387 -17.49 14.92 -9.46
N SER A 388 -18.62 15.42 -9.96
CA SER A 388 -19.77 14.58 -10.36
C SER A 388 -19.41 13.57 -11.43
N ALA A 389 -18.54 13.97 -12.39
CA ALA A 389 -18.05 13.11 -13.46
C ALA A 389 -17.35 11.84 -12.97
N THR A 390 -16.78 11.84 -11.75
CA THR A 390 -16.16 10.65 -11.14
C THR A 390 -17.15 9.50 -10.93
N TYR A 391 -18.43 9.80 -10.76
CA TYR A 391 -19.48 8.82 -10.49
C TYR A 391 -20.27 8.41 -11.73
N GLU A 392 -20.03 9.07 -12.86
CA GLU A 392 -20.74 8.85 -14.09
C GLU A 392 -20.02 7.83 -14.97
N LYS A 393 -20.76 6.88 -15.53
CA LYS A 393 -20.27 5.98 -16.56
C LYS A 393 -20.55 6.59 -17.93
N SER A 394 -19.51 6.99 -18.64
CA SER A 394 -19.65 7.60 -19.94
C SER A 394 -20.21 6.62 -20.99
N LYS A 395 -20.84 7.17 -22.05
CA LYS A 395 -21.28 6.37 -23.22
C LYS A 395 -20.10 5.65 -23.88
N GLN A 396 -18.92 6.28 -23.87
CA GLN A 396 -17.68 5.71 -24.38
C GLN A 396 -17.31 4.42 -23.61
N VAL A 397 -17.23 4.48 -22.29
CA VAL A 397 -16.92 3.31 -21.46
C VAL A 397 -17.92 2.18 -21.70
N SER A 398 -19.22 2.51 -21.76
CA SER A 398 -20.28 1.52 -22.00
C SER A 398 -20.18 0.87 -23.39
N ALA A 399 -19.71 1.61 -24.39
CA ALA A 399 -19.49 1.06 -25.74
C ALA A 399 -18.28 0.12 -25.77
N VAL A 400 -17.15 0.53 -25.14
CA VAL A 400 -15.94 -0.30 -25.03
C VAL A 400 -16.23 -1.60 -24.27
N GLU A 401 -16.98 -1.55 -23.18
CA GLU A 401 -17.36 -2.76 -22.45
C GLU A 401 -18.20 -3.70 -23.31
N ARG A 402 -19.24 -3.20 -24.02
CA ARG A 402 -20.01 -4.05 -24.95
C ARG A 402 -19.15 -4.69 -26.04
N MET A 403 -18.16 -3.96 -26.55
CA MET A 403 -17.20 -4.52 -27.49
C MET A 403 -16.39 -5.65 -26.87
N LEU A 404 -15.83 -5.43 -25.66
CA LEU A 404 -15.04 -6.46 -24.96
C LEU A 404 -15.88 -7.65 -24.52
N ASP A 405 -17.18 -7.47 -24.22
CA ASP A 405 -18.11 -8.54 -23.85
C ASP A 405 -18.38 -9.53 -25.00
N ARG A 406 -18.00 -9.20 -26.24
CA ARG A 406 -18.04 -10.12 -27.38
C ARG A 406 -16.99 -11.25 -27.28
N VAL A 407 -15.93 -11.03 -26.49
CA VAL A 407 -14.91 -12.06 -26.23
C VAL A 407 -15.50 -13.14 -25.32
N PRO A 408 -15.56 -14.41 -25.72
CA PRO A 408 -16.11 -15.50 -24.89
C PRO A 408 -15.26 -15.77 -23.65
N ASP A 409 -15.91 -16.28 -22.61
CA ASP A 409 -15.21 -16.75 -21.42
C ASP A 409 -14.26 -17.91 -21.79
N GLY A 410 -13.06 -17.89 -21.19
CA GLY A 410 -12.03 -18.89 -21.45
C GLY A 410 -11.22 -18.65 -22.73
N ALA A 411 -11.59 -17.71 -23.58
CA ALA A 411 -10.81 -17.37 -24.78
C ALA A 411 -9.40 -16.90 -24.43
N THR A 412 -8.47 -17.07 -25.38
CA THR A 412 -7.13 -16.52 -25.32
C THR A 412 -7.11 -15.14 -25.99
N VAL A 413 -6.57 -14.14 -25.30
CA VAL A 413 -6.58 -12.74 -25.74
C VAL A 413 -5.20 -12.12 -25.57
N GLU A 414 -4.67 -11.49 -26.62
CA GLU A 414 -3.61 -10.48 -26.46
C GLU A 414 -4.23 -9.10 -26.25
N ALA A 415 -3.72 -8.37 -25.27
CA ALA A 415 -4.21 -7.03 -24.98
C ALA A 415 -3.08 -6.09 -24.54
N ASN A 416 -3.26 -4.81 -24.80
CA ASN A 416 -2.45 -3.74 -24.21
C ASN A 416 -3.19 -3.08 -23.03
N ILE A 417 -2.59 -2.04 -22.44
CA ILE A 417 -3.17 -1.29 -21.32
C ILE A 417 -4.57 -0.79 -21.67
N GLY A 418 -5.50 -0.89 -20.75
CA GLY A 418 -6.91 -0.54 -20.91
C GLY A 418 -7.81 -1.77 -20.93
N PRO A 419 -7.80 -2.60 -21.98
CA PRO A 419 -8.62 -3.82 -22.04
C PRO A 419 -8.27 -4.89 -21.01
N ILE A 420 -7.01 -4.99 -20.59
CA ILE A 420 -6.48 -6.08 -19.73
C ILE A 420 -7.39 -6.37 -18.55
N SER A 421 -7.61 -5.39 -17.67
CA SER A 421 -8.34 -5.60 -16.41
C SER A 421 -9.85 -5.86 -16.60
N ARG A 422 -10.37 -5.72 -17.81
CA ARG A 422 -11.76 -6.11 -18.15
C ARG A 422 -11.85 -7.56 -18.59
N LEU A 423 -10.74 -8.17 -18.93
CA LEU A 423 -10.67 -9.51 -19.53
C LEU A 423 -10.08 -10.55 -18.58
N THR A 424 -9.17 -10.17 -17.67
CA THR A 424 -8.40 -11.07 -16.82
C THR A 424 -9.23 -11.94 -15.87
N SER A 425 -10.42 -11.48 -15.47
CA SER A 425 -11.32 -12.28 -14.62
C SER A 425 -11.93 -13.50 -15.31
N ARG A 426 -12.07 -13.47 -16.65
CA ARG A 426 -12.86 -14.48 -17.41
C ARG A 426 -12.12 -15.10 -18.58
N THR A 427 -11.00 -14.50 -19.05
CA THR A 427 -10.22 -14.99 -20.20
C THR A 427 -8.78 -15.27 -19.81
N ARG A 428 -7.98 -15.78 -20.74
CA ARG A 428 -6.52 -15.92 -20.63
C ARG A 428 -5.88 -14.75 -21.36
N VAL A 429 -5.36 -13.76 -20.63
CA VAL A 429 -4.84 -12.54 -21.21
C VAL A 429 -3.32 -12.55 -21.25
N PHE A 430 -2.77 -12.24 -22.42
CA PHE A 430 -1.35 -12.05 -22.69
C PHE A 430 -1.07 -10.59 -23.00
N TRP A 431 0.14 -10.13 -22.72
CA TRP A 431 0.61 -8.85 -23.23
C TRP A 431 0.85 -8.91 -24.74
N THR A 432 0.53 -7.83 -25.45
CA THR A 432 0.73 -7.73 -26.89
C THR A 432 2.16 -8.04 -27.29
N GLY A 433 2.33 -9.03 -28.16
CA GLY A 433 3.63 -9.54 -28.62
C GLY A 433 4.29 -10.58 -27.73
N ALA A 434 3.72 -10.88 -26.56
CA ALA A 434 4.30 -11.84 -25.61
C ALA A 434 3.55 -13.16 -25.49
N ALA A 435 2.56 -13.44 -26.34
CA ALA A 435 1.76 -14.67 -26.26
C ALA A 435 2.48 -15.91 -26.80
N ARG A 436 3.56 -15.81 -27.56
CA ARG A 436 4.21 -16.97 -28.20
C ARG A 436 4.65 -18.03 -27.17
N PRO A 437 4.43 -19.31 -27.44
CA PRO A 437 3.97 -19.93 -28.70
C PRO A 437 2.44 -19.97 -28.89
N VAL A 438 1.64 -19.40 -28.00
CA VAL A 438 0.18 -19.35 -28.09
C VAL A 438 -0.22 -18.38 -29.22
N VAL A 439 -1.18 -18.79 -30.04
CA VAL A 439 -1.84 -17.94 -31.02
C VAL A 439 -3.20 -17.55 -30.46
N PRO A 440 -3.40 -16.27 -30.03
CA PRO A 440 -4.62 -15.85 -29.37
C PRO A 440 -5.85 -15.93 -30.29
N ASP A 441 -7.03 -16.17 -29.69
CA ASP A 441 -8.30 -16.14 -30.43
C ASP A 441 -8.72 -14.72 -30.77
N TYR A 442 -8.34 -13.76 -29.88
CA TYR A 442 -8.64 -12.34 -30.00
C TYR A 442 -7.41 -11.47 -29.73
N VAL A 443 -7.41 -10.26 -30.33
CA VAL A 443 -6.48 -9.19 -30.00
C VAL A 443 -7.29 -7.93 -29.67
N ALA A 444 -7.18 -7.42 -28.44
CA ALA A 444 -7.90 -6.25 -27.94
C ALA A 444 -6.93 -5.10 -27.67
N LEU A 445 -7.04 -4.02 -28.45
CA LEU A 445 -6.08 -2.91 -28.42
C LEU A 445 -6.75 -1.59 -28.04
N ASP A 446 -6.11 -0.83 -27.18
CA ASP A 446 -6.31 0.61 -27.06
C ASP A 446 -5.34 1.31 -28.01
N VAL A 447 -5.87 1.98 -29.02
CA VAL A 447 -5.09 2.71 -30.03
C VAL A 447 -5.33 4.23 -30.00
N ARG A 448 -5.89 4.74 -28.89
CA ARG A 448 -6.22 6.16 -28.74
C ARG A 448 -5.03 7.08 -28.89
N ASP A 449 -3.84 6.63 -28.49
CA ASP A 449 -2.60 7.40 -28.62
C ASP A 449 -2.03 7.40 -30.06
N GLY A 450 -2.70 6.71 -30.99
CA GLY A 450 -2.33 6.68 -32.41
C GLY A 450 -1.01 5.95 -32.71
N TRP A 451 -0.51 5.11 -31.78
CA TRP A 451 0.74 4.36 -31.92
C TRP A 451 0.70 3.35 -33.10
N THR A 452 -0.48 2.95 -33.54
CA THR A 452 -0.68 2.19 -34.79
C THR A 452 -1.86 2.76 -35.59
N LYS A 453 -1.68 2.85 -36.91
CA LYS A 453 -2.76 3.20 -37.87
C LYS A 453 -3.40 1.98 -38.50
N ASP A 454 -2.76 0.81 -38.37
CA ASP A 454 -3.20 -0.46 -38.95
C ASP A 454 -3.15 -1.57 -37.85
N PRO A 455 -4.15 -1.63 -36.96
CA PRO A 455 -4.22 -2.66 -35.92
C PRO A 455 -4.28 -4.09 -36.47
N VAL A 456 -4.94 -4.31 -37.62
CA VAL A 456 -5.04 -5.61 -38.27
C VAL A 456 -3.68 -6.05 -38.79
N GLY A 457 -2.98 -5.19 -39.54
CA GLY A 457 -1.62 -5.47 -39.99
C GLY A 457 -0.64 -5.65 -38.86
N TYR A 458 -0.80 -4.91 -37.76
CA TYR A 458 0.00 -5.11 -36.55
C TYR A 458 -0.20 -6.53 -35.96
N ALA A 459 -1.45 -6.97 -35.72
CA ALA A 459 -1.75 -8.29 -35.19
C ALA A 459 -1.24 -9.43 -36.12
N ASN A 460 -1.41 -9.26 -37.43
CA ASN A 460 -0.92 -10.23 -38.44
C ASN A 460 0.64 -10.34 -38.44
N LYS A 461 1.33 -9.24 -38.16
CA LYS A 461 2.82 -9.25 -38.03
C LYS A 461 3.27 -9.95 -36.74
N LEU A 462 2.50 -9.81 -35.64
CA LEU A 462 2.81 -10.51 -34.39
C LEU A 462 2.68 -12.04 -34.53
N HIS A 463 1.73 -12.51 -35.36
CA HIS A 463 1.42 -13.94 -35.54
C HIS A 463 1.49 -14.33 -37.02
N PRO A 464 2.73 -14.49 -37.59
CA PRO A 464 2.91 -14.90 -38.98
C PRO A 464 2.22 -16.23 -39.26
N GLY A 465 1.51 -16.33 -40.38
CA GLY A 465 0.73 -17.53 -40.75
C GLY A 465 -0.70 -17.56 -40.20
N THR A 466 -1.06 -16.60 -39.37
CA THR A 466 -2.44 -16.42 -38.85
C THR A 466 -3.03 -15.12 -39.39
N ARG A 467 -4.32 -15.14 -39.67
CA ARG A 467 -5.06 -13.95 -40.09
C ARG A 467 -5.98 -13.50 -38.98
N TYR A 468 -5.92 -12.20 -38.67
CA TYR A 468 -6.89 -11.52 -37.83
C TYR A 468 -7.75 -10.60 -38.68
N ALA A 469 -9.03 -10.55 -38.36
CA ALA A 469 -10.00 -9.65 -38.98
C ALA A 469 -10.59 -8.74 -37.92
N LEU A 470 -11.02 -7.56 -38.34
CA LEU A 470 -11.74 -6.64 -37.46
C LEU A 470 -13.07 -7.26 -37.04
N ASP A 471 -13.30 -7.38 -35.72
CA ASP A 471 -14.56 -7.85 -35.14
C ASP A 471 -15.44 -6.69 -34.68
N ASP A 472 -14.85 -5.70 -33.97
CA ASP A 472 -15.58 -4.52 -33.50
C ASP A 472 -14.63 -3.36 -33.15
N THR A 473 -15.19 -2.13 -33.07
CA THR A 473 -14.44 -0.93 -32.63
C THR A 473 -15.32 -0.04 -31.76
N ALA A 474 -14.70 0.61 -30.77
CA ALA A 474 -15.38 1.58 -29.92
C ALA A 474 -14.40 2.66 -29.42
N TYR A 475 -14.57 3.90 -29.85
CA TYR A 475 -13.83 5.08 -29.31
C TYR A 475 -12.31 4.90 -29.22
N GLY A 476 -11.69 4.37 -30.29
CA GLY A 476 -10.24 4.12 -30.33
C GLY A 476 -9.79 2.83 -29.63
N TYR A 477 -10.74 1.97 -29.26
CA TYR A 477 -10.48 0.58 -28.93
C TYR A 477 -10.83 -0.30 -30.13
N VAL A 478 -10.05 -1.34 -30.35
CA VAL A 478 -10.19 -2.26 -31.48
C VAL A 478 -10.19 -3.68 -30.97
N LEU A 479 -11.17 -4.46 -31.38
CA LEU A 479 -11.24 -5.90 -31.14
C LEU A 479 -11.03 -6.62 -32.48
N LEU A 480 -10.02 -7.47 -32.52
CA LEU A 480 -9.74 -8.33 -33.66
C LEU A 480 -10.00 -9.78 -33.28
N ARG A 481 -10.49 -10.55 -34.20
CA ARG A 481 -10.73 -11.99 -34.05
C ARG A 481 -9.91 -12.76 -35.07
N ARG A 482 -9.40 -13.92 -34.65
CA ARG A 482 -8.74 -14.87 -35.53
C ARG A 482 -9.73 -15.39 -36.54
N ALA A 483 -9.40 -15.26 -37.87
CA ALA A 483 -10.22 -15.70 -38.98
C ALA A 483 -10.14 -17.22 -39.22
#